data_a16012245d9d25b0fa588755b7ac5b78
#
_entry.id   a16012245d9d25b0fa588755b7ac5b78
#
_cell.length_a   1.000
_cell.length_b   1.000
_cell.length_c   1.000
_cell.angle_alpha   90.00
_cell.angle_beta   90.00
_cell.angle_gamma   90.00
#
_symmetry.space_group_name_H-M   'P 1'
#
loop_
_entity.id
_entity.type
_entity.pdbx_description
1 polymer ?
#
loop_
_entity_poly.entity_id
_entity_poly.type
_entity_poly.pdbx_seq_one_letter_code
_entity_poly.pdbx_strand_id
1 'polypeptide(L)'
;MFDSHCHLHDERLRGITSQVVDRAQHAGLHGLLLAGVERDTWSVQDELRRKFGSPNFDIAVAYGVHPQMVPSLSVSQLHDQLVALREAAQGRLVVDGNVLLAPHAIGELGLDAYSEQTRATLMKQEQVFRDQLAVARELDLPIVLHILRTHPAALRVLKTDGIPCAGGVVHSFSG
;
A
#
# COMPACT_ATOMS: atom_id res chain seq x y z
N MET A 1 -14.63 15.40 3.70
CA MET A 1 -13.98 14.30 4.46
C MET A 1 -13.12 13.50 3.50
N PHE A 2 -11.99 12.95 3.94
CA PHE A 2 -11.11 12.08 3.14
C PHE A 2 -11.02 10.71 3.82
N ASP A 3 -11.24 9.62 3.06
CA ASP A 3 -11.02 8.26 3.56
C ASP A 3 -9.54 7.89 3.38
N SER A 4 -8.80 7.79 4.47
CA SER A 4 -7.36 7.58 4.47
C SER A 4 -6.95 6.13 4.25
N HIS A 5 -7.90 5.20 4.09
CA HIS A 5 -7.58 3.78 3.88
C HIS A 5 -8.78 2.99 3.36
N CYS A 6 -8.72 2.53 2.12
CA CYS A 6 -9.72 1.60 1.59
C CYS A 6 -9.11 0.66 0.54
N HIS A 7 -9.83 -0.43 0.25
CA HIS A 7 -9.49 -1.42 -0.78
C HIS A 7 -10.56 -1.47 -1.87
N LEU A 8 -10.89 -0.32 -2.48
CA LEU A 8 -11.90 -0.23 -3.54
C LEU A 8 -11.54 -1.06 -4.79
N HIS A 9 -10.26 -1.40 -4.96
CA HIS A 9 -9.74 -2.28 -5.99
C HIS A 9 -9.97 -3.78 -5.73
N ASP A 10 -10.54 -4.15 -4.57
CA ASP A 10 -10.88 -5.55 -4.26
C ASP A 10 -11.86 -6.11 -5.29
N GLU A 11 -11.57 -7.31 -5.80
CA GLU A 11 -12.36 -7.94 -6.87
C GLU A 11 -13.84 -8.11 -6.48
N ARG A 12 -14.14 -8.29 -5.19
CA ARG A 12 -15.52 -8.35 -4.67
C ARG A 12 -16.33 -7.10 -4.94
N LEU A 13 -15.68 -5.96 -5.16
CA LEU A 13 -16.31 -4.67 -5.44
C LEU A 13 -16.39 -4.33 -6.93
N ARG A 14 -15.75 -5.11 -7.80
CA ARG A 14 -15.59 -4.82 -9.22
C ARG A 14 -16.89 -4.45 -9.94
N GLY A 15 -18.00 -5.14 -9.63
CA GLY A 15 -19.31 -4.91 -10.24
C GLY A 15 -20.07 -3.69 -9.70
N ILE A 16 -19.65 -3.13 -8.56
CA ILE A 16 -20.36 -2.05 -7.86
C ILE A 16 -19.47 -0.83 -7.58
N THR A 17 -18.24 -0.80 -8.08
CA THR A 17 -17.24 0.25 -7.78
C THR A 17 -17.77 1.64 -8.06
N SER A 18 -18.43 1.87 -9.22
CA SER A 18 -19.02 3.19 -9.54
C SER A 18 -20.06 3.61 -8.51
N GLN A 19 -20.94 2.69 -8.11
CA GLN A 19 -21.97 2.97 -7.10
C GLN A 19 -21.35 3.28 -5.72
N VAL A 20 -20.24 2.64 -5.37
CA VAL A 20 -19.51 2.91 -4.12
C VAL A 20 -18.93 4.31 -4.15
N VAL A 21 -18.28 4.71 -5.26
CA VAL A 21 -17.73 6.05 -5.44
C VAL A 21 -18.82 7.11 -5.40
N ASP A 22 -19.93 6.90 -6.13
CA ASP A 22 -21.05 7.83 -6.13
C ASP A 22 -21.63 8.03 -4.71
N ARG A 23 -21.81 6.95 -3.94
CA ARG A 23 -22.25 7.05 -2.55
C ARG A 23 -21.28 7.78 -1.67
N ALA A 24 -19.96 7.54 -1.84
CA ALA A 24 -18.92 8.23 -1.10
C ALA A 24 -18.97 9.75 -1.33
N GLN A 25 -19.11 10.17 -2.58
CA GLN A 25 -19.25 11.58 -2.97
C GLN A 25 -20.53 12.20 -2.37
N HIS A 26 -21.68 11.52 -2.48
CA HIS A 26 -22.93 11.98 -1.89
C HIS A 26 -22.89 12.05 -0.36
N ALA A 27 -22.08 11.21 0.28
CA ALA A 27 -21.84 11.26 1.73
C ALA A 27 -20.86 12.39 2.15
N GLY A 28 -20.37 13.20 1.21
CA GLY A 28 -19.48 14.32 1.48
C GLY A 28 -18.01 13.95 1.55
N LEU A 29 -17.59 12.78 1.04
CA LEU A 29 -16.18 12.51 0.79
C LEU A 29 -15.73 13.32 -0.44
N HIS A 30 -14.52 13.88 -0.34
CA HIS A 30 -13.85 14.55 -1.46
C HIS A 30 -12.56 13.85 -1.87
N GLY A 31 -12.34 12.63 -1.33
CA GLY A 31 -11.24 11.77 -1.77
C GLY A 31 -11.05 10.55 -0.88
N LEU A 32 -10.20 9.65 -1.36
CA LEU A 32 -9.83 8.41 -0.68
C LEU A 32 -8.40 7.96 -1.05
N LEU A 33 -7.81 7.13 -0.20
CA LEU A 33 -6.54 6.46 -0.45
C LEU A 33 -6.78 4.97 -0.68
N LEU A 34 -6.43 4.48 -1.87
CA LEU A 34 -6.36 3.05 -2.17
C LEU A 34 -5.08 2.47 -1.59
N ALA A 35 -5.22 1.62 -0.58
CA ALA A 35 -4.08 0.97 0.07
C ALA A 35 -3.58 -0.23 -0.73
N GLY A 36 -2.25 -0.33 -0.95
CA GLY A 36 -1.63 -1.38 -1.76
C GLY A 36 -1.60 -2.73 -1.03
N VAL A 37 -1.78 -3.81 -1.79
CA VAL A 37 -1.70 -5.18 -1.27
C VAL A 37 -0.53 -5.92 -1.89
N GLU A 38 -0.45 -5.95 -3.21
CA GLU A 38 0.61 -6.61 -3.98
C GLU A 38 0.65 -6.06 -5.42
N ARG A 39 1.74 -6.36 -6.13
CA ARG A 39 2.01 -5.85 -7.47
C ARG A 39 0.84 -6.04 -8.45
N ASP A 40 0.19 -7.19 -8.41
CA ASP A 40 -0.86 -7.55 -9.39
C ASP A 40 -2.11 -6.66 -9.24
N THR A 41 -2.25 -5.96 -8.12
CA THR A 41 -3.37 -5.03 -7.86
C THR A 41 -3.08 -3.58 -8.25
N TRP A 42 -1.81 -3.21 -8.50
CA TRP A 42 -1.44 -1.80 -8.72
C TRP A 42 -2.00 -1.22 -10.02
N SER A 43 -2.09 -2.03 -11.10
CA SER A 43 -2.71 -1.60 -12.35
C SER A 43 -4.19 -1.26 -12.16
N VAL A 44 -4.92 -2.06 -11.38
CA VAL A 44 -6.33 -1.81 -11.06
C VAL A 44 -6.48 -0.52 -10.23
N GLN A 45 -5.58 -0.27 -9.27
CA GLN A 45 -5.57 0.97 -8.50
C GLN A 45 -5.33 2.19 -9.40
N ASP A 46 -4.38 2.10 -10.34
CA ASP A 46 -4.10 3.17 -11.31
C ASP A 46 -5.27 3.42 -12.25
N GLU A 47 -5.94 2.37 -12.73
CA GLU A 47 -7.17 2.47 -13.52
C GLU A 47 -8.28 3.21 -12.75
N LEU A 48 -8.51 2.84 -11.49
CA LEU A 48 -9.51 3.49 -10.64
C LEU A 48 -9.18 4.96 -10.42
N ARG A 49 -7.91 5.28 -10.17
CA ARG A 49 -7.43 6.65 -10.04
C ARG A 49 -7.72 7.47 -11.30
N ARG A 50 -7.41 6.93 -12.49
CA ARG A 50 -7.65 7.60 -13.77
C ARG A 50 -9.13 7.76 -14.07
N LYS A 51 -9.94 6.76 -13.72
CA LYS A 51 -11.36 6.69 -14.06
C LYS A 51 -12.22 7.60 -13.17
N PHE A 52 -11.95 7.62 -11.87
CA PHE A 52 -12.81 8.27 -10.88
C PHE A 52 -12.19 9.52 -10.26
N GLY A 53 -10.87 9.71 -10.41
CA GLY A 53 -10.18 10.91 -9.93
C GLY A 53 -10.66 12.16 -10.72
N SER A 54 -10.90 13.23 -9.99
CA SER A 54 -11.35 14.51 -10.56
C SER A 54 -10.93 15.67 -9.64
N PRO A 55 -11.01 16.94 -10.09
CA PRO A 55 -10.72 18.09 -9.24
C PRO A 55 -11.55 18.16 -7.95
N ASN A 56 -12.72 17.50 -7.93
CA ASN A 56 -13.63 17.49 -6.78
C ASN A 56 -13.62 16.19 -5.98
N PHE A 57 -12.91 15.16 -6.47
CA PHE A 57 -12.79 13.86 -5.80
C PHE A 57 -11.40 13.26 -6.08
N ASP A 58 -10.53 13.36 -5.10
CA ASP A 58 -9.17 12.86 -5.22
C ASP A 58 -9.10 11.35 -4.95
N ILE A 59 -8.34 10.62 -5.78
CA ILE A 59 -8.02 9.21 -5.55
C ILE A 59 -6.51 9.08 -5.46
N ALA A 60 -6.03 9.08 -4.23
CA ALA A 60 -4.65 8.73 -3.93
C ALA A 60 -4.45 7.22 -3.96
N VAL A 61 -3.24 6.78 -4.31
CA VAL A 61 -2.85 5.36 -4.29
C VAL A 61 -1.58 5.17 -3.49
N ALA A 62 -1.51 4.08 -2.75
CA ALA A 62 -0.29 3.56 -2.16
C ALA A 62 0.05 2.24 -2.85
N TYR A 63 1.32 2.02 -3.21
CA TYR A 63 1.82 0.74 -3.70
C TYR A 63 2.73 0.10 -2.67
N GLY A 64 2.56 -1.18 -2.46
CA GLY A 64 3.36 -1.93 -1.50
C GLY A 64 3.07 -3.42 -1.53
N VAL A 65 3.83 -4.16 -0.73
CA VAL A 65 3.66 -5.60 -0.47
C VAL A 65 3.16 -5.75 0.95
N HIS A 66 1.88 -6.08 1.08
CA HIS A 66 1.23 -6.25 2.37
C HIS A 66 1.85 -7.42 3.15
N PRO A 67 2.07 -7.32 4.46
CA PRO A 67 2.71 -8.39 5.25
C PRO A 67 1.96 -9.73 5.20
N GLN A 68 0.65 -9.73 4.99
CA GLN A 68 -0.13 -10.96 4.83
C GLN A 68 0.15 -11.70 3.50
N MET A 69 0.72 -11.04 2.50
CA MET A 69 1.11 -11.68 1.24
C MET A 69 2.47 -12.39 1.34
N VAL A 70 3.32 -11.95 2.25
CA VAL A 70 4.70 -12.47 2.42
C VAL A 70 4.78 -13.99 2.64
N PRO A 71 3.86 -14.65 3.38
CA PRO A 71 3.90 -16.11 3.53
C PRO A 71 3.77 -16.88 2.21
N SER A 72 2.99 -16.40 1.27
CA SER A 72 2.69 -17.08 0.00
C SER A 72 3.76 -16.84 -1.08
N LEU A 73 4.61 -15.83 -0.92
CA LEU A 73 5.58 -15.43 -1.94
C LEU A 73 6.94 -16.08 -1.69
N SER A 74 7.58 -16.58 -2.75
CA SER A 74 8.98 -17.02 -2.71
C SER A 74 9.92 -15.80 -2.56
N VAL A 75 11.20 -16.08 -2.25
CA VAL A 75 12.22 -15.01 -2.17
C VAL A 75 12.39 -14.30 -3.52
N SER A 76 12.37 -15.04 -4.63
CA SER A 76 12.45 -14.45 -5.98
C SER A 76 11.25 -13.55 -6.28
N GLN A 77 10.02 -14.01 -5.99
CA GLN A 77 8.82 -13.20 -6.20
C GLN A 77 8.82 -11.92 -5.35
N LEU A 78 9.29 -12.00 -4.09
CA LEU A 78 9.44 -10.80 -3.27
C LEU A 78 10.46 -9.82 -3.84
N HIS A 79 11.60 -10.33 -4.32
CA HIS A 79 12.61 -9.50 -5.00
C HIS A 79 12.00 -8.79 -6.22
N ASP A 80 11.29 -9.51 -7.07
CA ASP A 80 10.64 -8.96 -8.26
C ASP A 80 9.59 -7.90 -7.91
N GLN A 81 8.81 -8.11 -6.84
CA GLN A 81 7.86 -7.11 -6.36
C GLN A 81 8.55 -5.85 -5.81
N LEU A 82 9.65 -5.99 -5.09
CA LEU A 82 10.40 -4.84 -4.56
C LEU A 82 11.10 -4.02 -5.66
N VAL A 83 11.62 -4.69 -6.69
CA VAL A 83 12.15 -4.03 -7.89
C VAL A 83 11.03 -3.25 -8.60
N ALA A 84 9.89 -3.90 -8.83
CA ALA A 84 8.74 -3.27 -9.46
C ALA A 84 8.19 -2.09 -8.62
N LEU A 85 8.22 -2.20 -7.27
CA LEU A 85 7.81 -1.11 -6.40
C LEU A 85 8.69 0.13 -6.58
N ARG A 86 10.00 -0.06 -6.68
CA ARG A 86 10.95 1.04 -6.93
C ARG A 86 10.70 1.71 -8.29
N GLU A 87 10.46 0.91 -9.33
CA GLU A 87 10.13 1.45 -10.65
C GLU A 87 8.79 2.20 -10.66
N ALA A 88 7.76 1.63 -10.02
CA ALA A 88 6.46 2.27 -9.88
C ALA A 88 6.56 3.60 -9.12
N ALA A 89 7.28 3.62 -8.00
CA ALA A 89 7.48 4.82 -7.19
C ALA A 89 8.21 5.94 -7.95
N GLN A 90 8.98 5.59 -8.97
CA GLN A 90 9.65 6.53 -9.87
C GLN A 90 8.84 6.82 -11.16
N GLY A 91 7.62 6.29 -11.29
CA GLY A 91 6.77 6.48 -12.47
C GLY A 91 7.31 5.80 -13.73
N ARG A 92 8.04 4.70 -13.59
CA ARG A 92 8.68 3.98 -14.72
C ARG A 92 8.15 2.57 -14.93
N LEU A 93 7.34 2.04 -14.02
CA LEU A 93 6.81 0.69 -14.17
C LEU A 93 5.80 0.63 -15.32
N VAL A 94 6.06 -0.29 -16.24
CA VAL A 94 5.15 -0.58 -17.36
C VAL A 94 4.41 -1.89 -17.07
N VAL A 95 3.09 -1.86 -17.16
CA VAL A 95 2.20 -3.03 -17.05
C VAL A 95 1.27 -3.02 -18.25
N ASP A 96 1.22 -4.10 -18.99
CA ASP A 96 0.38 -4.26 -20.20
C ASP A 96 0.50 -3.11 -21.21
N GLY A 97 1.75 -2.62 -21.40
CA GLY A 97 2.06 -1.51 -22.31
C GLY A 97 1.75 -0.11 -21.79
N ASN A 98 1.21 0.02 -20.57
CA ASN A 98 0.91 1.30 -19.93
C ASN A 98 1.89 1.61 -18.80
N VAL A 99 2.38 2.84 -18.75
CA VAL A 99 3.15 3.33 -17.62
C VAL A 99 2.20 3.64 -16.46
N LEU A 100 2.42 3.02 -15.30
CA LEU A 100 1.68 3.34 -14.08
C LEU A 100 2.08 4.73 -13.58
N LEU A 101 1.11 5.48 -13.09
CA LEU A 101 1.38 6.74 -12.38
C LEU A 101 2.11 6.43 -11.06
N ALA A 102 3.07 7.25 -10.70
CA ALA A 102 3.74 7.15 -9.41
C ALA A 102 2.71 7.19 -8.26
N PRO A 103 2.89 6.36 -7.21
CA PRO A 103 2.00 6.37 -6.05
C PRO A 103 2.19 7.64 -5.23
N HIS A 104 1.20 7.95 -4.40
CA HIS A 104 1.26 9.04 -3.42
C HIS A 104 1.91 8.60 -2.10
N ALA A 105 1.97 7.29 -1.86
CA ALA A 105 2.54 6.70 -0.65
C ALA A 105 3.11 5.31 -0.93
N ILE A 106 4.00 4.82 -0.08
CA ILE A 106 4.41 3.42 -0.04
C ILE A 106 3.59 2.69 1.02
N GLY A 107 2.96 1.59 0.66
CA GLY A 107 2.11 0.79 1.55
C GLY A 107 1.05 -0.05 0.82
N GLU A 108 0.43 -1.01 1.52
CA GLU A 108 0.69 -1.24 2.95
C GLU A 108 2.00 -1.97 3.16
N LEU A 109 2.74 -1.52 4.14
CA LEU A 109 3.97 -2.18 4.59
C LEU A 109 3.92 -2.37 6.11
N GLY A 110 4.67 -3.32 6.64
CA GLY A 110 4.70 -3.54 8.08
C GLY A 110 4.76 -5.00 8.49
N LEU A 111 4.12 -5.34 9.61
CA LEU A 111 4.20 -6.65 10.24
C LEU A 111 2.83 -7.14 10.70
N ASP A 112 2.54 -8.42 10.45
CA ASP A 112 1.33 -9.11 10.88
C ASP A 112 1.68 -10.41 11.60
N ALA A 113 1.12 -10.60 12.81
CA ALA A 113 1.23 -11.83 13.59
C ALA A 113 -0.15 -12.44 13.91
N TYR A 114 -1.15 -12.19 13.08
CA TYR A 114 -2.51 -12.67 13.33
C TYR A 114 -2.65 -14.18 13.15
N SER A 115 -2.25 -14.70 12.01
CA SER A 115 -2.33 -16.14 11.68
C SER A 115 -1.05 -16.88 12.05
N GLU A 116 -1.08 -18.21 12.02
CA GLU A 116 0.11 -19.03 12.19
C GLU A 116 1.13 -18.80 11.07
N GLN A 117 0.65 -18.70 9.82
CA GLN A 117 1.50 -18.48 8.65
C GLN A 117 2.20 -17.11 8.73
N THR A 118 1.48 -16.06 9.13
CA THR A 118 2.10 -14.74 9.30
C THR A 118 3.09 -14.73 10.46
N ARG A 119 2.79 -15.37 11.59
CA ARG A 119 3.75 -15.53 12.71
C ARG A 119 5.02 -16.26 12.30
N ALA A 120 4.91 -17.34 11.52
CA ALA A 120 6.05 -18.15 11.07
C ALA A 120 6.97 -17.37 10.11
N THR A 121 6.49 -16.28 9.49
CA THR A 121 7.24 -15.50 8.49
C THR A 121 7.67 -14.12 8.98
N LEU A 122 7.62 -13.84 10.28
CA LEU A 122 7.92 -12.49 10.81
C LEU A 122 9.31 -11.97 10.42
N MET A 123 10.34 -12.80 10.41
CA MET A 123 11.68 -12.37 9.96
C MET A 123 11.68 -11.97 8.48
N LYS A 124 10.96 -12.71 7.64
CA LYS A 124 10.81 -12.41 6.22
C LYS A 124 9.98 -11.13 6.01
N GLN A 125 8.90 -10.95 6.76
CA GLN A 125 8.11 -9.72 6.76
C GLN A 125 8.96 -8.51 7.21
N GLU A 126 9.78 -8.66 8.25
CA GLU A 126 10.66 -7.57 8.72
C GLU A 126 11.64 -7.14 7.63
N GLN A 127 12.23 -8.09 6.88
CA GLN A 127 13.10 -7.73 5.75
C GLN A 127 12.33 -6.96 4.66
N VAL A 128 11.16 -7.47 4.24
CA VAL A 128 10.31 -6.80 3.23
C VAL A 128 9.85 -5.42 3.70
N PHE A 129 9.55 -5.27 4.99
CA PHE A 129 9.22 -3.98 5.59
C PHE A 129 10.39 -2.99 5.47
N ARG A 130 11.62 -3.40 5.83
CA ARG A 130 12.82 -2.57 5.73
C ARG A 130 13.11 -2.15 4.29
N ASP A 131 12.98 -3.08 3.34
CA ASP A 131 13.23 -2.82 1.93
C ASP A 131 12.24 -1.79 1.36
N GLN A 132 10.96 -1.89 1.69
CA GLN A 132 9.94 -0.91 1.31
C GLN A 132 10.14 0.44 2.00
N LEU A 133 10.49 0.41 3.29
CA LEU A 133 10.80 1.63 4.06
C LEU A 133 12.00 2.38 3.46
N ALA A 134 13.01 1.64 2.97
CA ALA A 134 14.15 2.25 2.26
C ALA A 134 13.71 2.96 0.98
N VAL A 135 12.80 2.38 0.19
CA VAL A 135 12.25 3.04 -1.02
C VAL A 135 11.50 4.31 -0.64
N ALA A 136 10.65 4.24 0.41
CA ALA A 136 9.88 5.39 0.86
C ALA A 136 10.79 6.55 1.32
N ARG A 137 11.86 6.24 2.06
CA ARG A 137 12.82 7.23 2.54
C ARG A 137 13.66 7.85 1.42
N GLU A 138 14.09 7.03 0.46
CA GLU A 138 14.89 7.48 -0.69
C GLU A 138 14.13 8.50 -1.55
N LEU A 139 12.82 8.30 -1.69
CA LEU A 139 11.96 9.14 -2.54
C LEU A 139 11.13 10.14 -1.74
N ASP A 140 11.30 10.17 -0.41
CA ASP A 140 10.52 10.95 0.55
C ASP A 140 9.00 10.82 0.35
N LEU A 141 8.52 9.59 0.15
CA LEU A 141 7.11 9.26 0.04
C LEU A 141 6.55 8.88 1.42
N PRO A 142 5.36 9.35 1.79
CA PRO A 142 4.72 8.94 3.04
C PRO A 142 4.44 7.44 3.05
N ILE A 143 4.28 6.86 4.25
CA ILE A 143 4.06 5.42 4.42
C ILE A 143 2.69 5.11 5.03
N VAL A 144 2.10 3.99 4.57
CA VAL A 144 0.87 3.41 5.15
C VAL A 144 1.24 2.11 5.84
N LEU A 145 1.15 2.10 7.17
CA LEU A 145 1.62 1.00 8.00
C LEU A 145 0.49 0.07 8.44
N HIS A 146 0.69 -1.22 8.17
CA HIS A 146 -0.07 -2.33 8.74
C HIS A 146 0.71 -2.94 9.91
N ILE A 147 0.22 -2.79 11.13
CA ILE A 147 0.88 -3.33 12.32
C ILE A 147 -0.16 -4.09 13.16
N LEU A 148 -0.10 -5.42 13.11
CA LEU A 148 -1.05 -6.26 13.84
C LEU A 148 -0.31 -7.24 14.78
N ARG A 149 -0.49 -7.02 16.10
CA ARG A 149 0.15 -7.80 17.19
C ARG A 149 1.68 -7.79 17.16
N THR A 150 2.29 -6.75 16.58
CA THR A 150 3.74 -6.66 16.34
C THR A 150 4.31 -5.29 16.67
N HIS A 151 3.58 -4.44 17.41
CA HIS A 151 3.95 -3.05 17.70
C HIS A 151 5.40 -2.87 18.18
N PRO A 152 5.93 -3.68 19.15
CA PRO A 152 7.32 -3.50 19.59
C PRO A 152 8.34 -3.77 18.48
N ALA A 153 8.09 -4.75 17.61
CA ALA A 153 8.98 -5.08 16.49
C ALA A 153 8.95 -4.01 15.42
N ALA A 154 7.75 -3.56 15.03
CA ALA A 154 7.58 -2.47 14.06
C ALA A 154 8.23 -1.16 14.57
N LEU A 155 8.02 -0.81 15.84
CA LEU A 155 8.63 0.37 16.43
C LEU A 155 10.17 0.29 16.46
N ARG A 156 10.73 -0.90 16.68
CA ARG A 156 12.19 -1.14 16.59
C ARG A 156 12.69 -0.87 15.17
N VAL A 157 12.03 -1.38 14.14
CA VAL A 157 12.39 -1.12 12.74
C VAL A 157 12.36 0.37 12.44
N LEU A 158 11.26 1.05 12.76
CA LEU A 158 11.10 2.49 12.50
C LEU A 158 12.13 3.36 13.23
N LYS A 159 12.51 2.98 14.47
CA LYS A 159 13.56 3.69 15.22
C LYS A 159 14.96 3.44 14.67
N THR A 160 15.24 2.23 14.18
CA THR A 160 16.56 1.86 13.67
C THR A 160 16.80 2.41 12.27
N ASP A 161 15.82 2.27 11.40
CA ASP A 161 15.97 2.62 9.98
C ASP A 161 15.48 4.06 9.68
N GLY A 162 14.69 4.65 10.59
CA GLY A 162 14.07 5.96 10.41
C GLY A 162 12.83 5.91 9.50
N ILE A 163 12.07 6.99 9.51
CA ILE A 163 10.89 7.21 8.65
C ILE A 163 11.19 8.27 7.59
N PRO A 164 10.46 8.32 6.45
CA PRO A 164 10.56 9.43 5.50
C PRO A 164 10.16 10.76 6.16
N CYS A 165 10.69 11.89 5.68
CA CYS A 165 10.30 13.22 6.18
C CYS A 165 8.82 13.51 5.92
N ALA A 166 8.27 12.95 4.84
CA ALA A 166 6.84 13.01 4.53
C ALA A 166 5.94 12.31 5.56
N GLY A 167 6.54 11.55 6.52
CA GLY A 167 5.81 10.88 7.60
C GLY A 167 5.03 9.66 7.16
N GLY A 168 3.90 9.40 7.81
CA GLY A 168 3.04 8.27 7.48
C GLY A 168 1.88 8.08 8.45
N VAL A 169 1.09 7.06 8.21
CA VAL A 169 -0.07 6.70 9.01
C VAL A 169 -0.03 5.21 9.39
N VAL A 170 -0.42 4.90 10.62
CA VAL A 170 -0.74 3.53 11.05
C VAL A 170 -2.24 3.36 10.91
N HIS A 171 -2.68 2.49 9.97
CA HIS A 171 -4.10 2.26 9.80
C HIS A 171 -4.64 1.28 10.85
N SER A 172 -5.95 1.35 11.13
CA SER A 172 -6.65 0.44 12.06
C SER A 172 -5.91 0.24 13.40
N PHE A 173 -5.30 1.31 13.93
CA PHE A 173 -4.55 1.24 15.17
C PHE A 173 -5.47 0.87 16.34
N SER A 174 -5.19 -0.27 16.98
CA SER A 174 -5.97 -0.80 18.10
C SER A 174 -5.17 -0.92 19.40
N GLY A 175 -4.03 -0.31 19.47
CA GLY A 175 -3.19 -0.06 20.56
C GLY A 175 -2.46 -0.68 21.45
#